data_072283545db14a32f9af26677c12bb19
#
_entry.id   072283545db14a32f9af26677c12bb19
#
_cell.length_a   1.000
_cell.length_b   1.000
_cell.length_c   1.000
_cell.angle_alpha   90.00
_cell.angle_beta   90.00
_cell.angle_gamma   90.00
#
_symmetry.space_group_name_H-M   'P 1'
#
loop_
_entity.id
_entity.type
_entity.pdbx_description
1 polymer ?
#
loop_
_entity_poly.entity_id
_entity_poly.type
_entity_poly.pdbx_seq_one_letter_code
_entity_poly.pdbx_strand_id
1 'polypeptide(L)'
;MIKKTKEIKRFLSYISLMTVNLDKTGLKSIISDIDLLFIDIWGVLHNGIKLYKESLNVLDQIEQSKKEYILLTNAPRPNNTVINFLKNMGLDQSKCKKVSTSGEVALKYLKSKYKTLKFFHVGPPRDFDLFKSFEEFKVNNLDESDFIICTGLYLSLIHISEPTRQFR
;
A
#
# COMPACT_ATOMS: atom_id res chain seq x y z
N MET A 1 -31.62 22.91 11.53
CA MET A 1 -31.49 21.56 10.94
C MET A 1 -31.58 21.55 9.39
N ILE A 2 -32.44 22.35 8.80
CA ILE A 2 -32.70 22.37 7.33
C ILE A 2 -31.54 22.91 6.47
N LYS A 3 -30.73 23.87 6.97
CA LYS A 3 -29.57 24.42 6.21
C LYS A 3 -28.49 23.37 5.96
N LYS A 4 -28.14 22.58 6.98
CA LYS A 4 -27.10 21.54 6.88
C LYS A 4 -27.45 20.43 5.84
N THR A 5 -28.73 20.09 5.75
CA THR A 5 -29.22 19.07 4.79
C THR A 5 -29.17 19.57 3.34
N LYS A 6 -29.36 20.88 3.10
CA LYS A 6 -29.23 21.48 1.75
C LYS A 6 -27.78 21.54 1.30
N GLU A 7 -26.84 21.85 2.20
CA GLU A 7 -25.39 21.84 1.88
C GLU A 7 -24.88 20.43 1.59
N ILE A 8 -25.29 19.43 2.36
CA ILE A 8 -24.93 18.03 2.11
C ILE A 8 -25.50 17.56 0.77
N LYS A 9 -26.75 17.87 0.45
CA LYS A 9 -27.34 17.54 -0.86
C LYS A 9 -26.63 18.23 -2.02
N ARG A 10 -26.23 19.49 -1.84
CA ARG A 10 -25.45 20.24 -2.84
C ARG A 10 -24.05 19.67 -3.03
N PHE A 11 -23.38 19.25 -1.93
CA PHE A 11 -22.10 18.59 -1.94
C PHE A 11 -22.17 17.21 -2.62
N LEU A 12 -23.20 16.39 -2.28
CA LEU A 12 -23.43 15.09 -2.91
C LEU A 12 -23.78 15.21 -4.40
N SER A 13 -24.56 16.25 -4.80
CA SER A 13 -24.85 16.51 -6.20
C SER A 13 -23.60 16.98 -6.97
N TYR A 14 -22.71 17.73 -6.31
CA TYR A 14 -21.44 18.16 -6.89
C TYR A 14 -20.49 16.98 -7.10
N ILE A 15 -20.41 16.06 -6.12
CA ILE A 15 -19.63 14.80 -6.25
C ILE A 15 -20.21 13.92 -7.36
N SER A 16 -21.54 13.78 -7.45
CA SER A 16 -22.20 12.99 -8.50
C SER A 16 -21.98 13.55 -9.92
N LEU A 17 -21.89 14.87 -10.04
CA LEU A 17 -21.58 15.53 -11.32
C LEU A 17 -20.11 15.40 -11.74
N MET A 18 -19.20 15.06 -10.79
CA MET A 18 -17.77 14.92 -11.05
C MET A 18 -17.33 13.45 -11.19
N THR A 19 -18.25 12.49 -11.11
CA THR A 19 -17.90 11.08 -11.30
C THR A 19 -17.72 10.75 -12.76
N VAL A 20 -16.49 10.58 -13.20
CA VAL A 20 -16.16 10.16 -14.57
C VAL A 20 -15.99 8.66 -14.61
N ASN A 21 -16.72 7.98 -15.49
CA ASN A 21 -16.50 6.55 -15.74
C ASN A 21 -15.28 6.39 -16.65
N LEU A 22 -14.18 5.96 -16.05
CA LEU A 22 -12.89 5.77 -16.73
C LEU A 22 -12.84 4.49 -17.59
N ASP A 23 -13.79 3.56 -17.46
CA ASP A 23 -13.79 2.31 -18.24
C ASP A 23 -13.89 2.57 -19.75
N LYS A 24 -14.56 3.67 -20.13
CA LYS A 24 -14.75 4.05 -21.55
C LYS A 24 -13.74 5.09 -22.02
N THR A 25 -13.34 6.01 -21.17
CA THR A 25 -12.52 7.18 -21.57
C THR A 25 -11.06 7.07 -21.15
N GLY A 26 -10.77 6.17 -20.19
CA GLY A 26 -9.44 5.99 -19.63
C GLY A 26 -8.95 7.19 -18.80
N LEU A 27 -7.82 7.01 -18.14
CA LEU A 27 -7.18 8.04 -17.31
C LEU A 27 -6.84 9.31 -18.11
N LYS A 28 -6.58 9.18 -19.41
CA LYS A 28 -6.21 10.30 -20.29
C LYS A 28 -7.24 11.43 -20.28
N SER A 29 -8.52 11.11 -20.04
CA SER A 29 -9.59 12.11 -20.04
C SER A 29 -9.58 13.08 -18.87
N ILE A 30 -8.90 12.71 -17.77
CA ILE A 30 -8.86 13.50 -16.52
C ILE A 30 -7.45 13.84 -16.06
N ILE A 31 -6.42 13.36 -16.75
CA ILE A 31 -5.02 13.48 -16.28
C ILE A 31 -4.58 14.95 -16.16
N SER A 32 -5.17 15.85 -16.96
CA SER A 32 -4.88 17.30 -16.85
C SER A 32 -5.19 17.88 -15.50
N ASP A 33 -6.25 17.37 -14.85
CA ASP A 33 -6.80 17.89 -13.60
C ASP A 33 -6.20 17.23 -12.36
N ILE A 34 -5.25 16.30 -12.56
CA ILE A 34 -4.58 15.55 -11.50
C ILE A 34 -3.12 16.00 -11.42
N ASP A 35 -2.65 16.33 -10.23
CA ASP A 35 -1.24 16.66 -10.00
C ASP A 35 -0.45 15.45 -9.49
N LEU A 36 -1.07 14.59 -8.68
CA LEU A 36 -0.44 13.43 -8.05
C LEU A 36 -1.35 12.21 -8.12
N LEU A 37 -0.79 11.06 -8.49
CA LEU A 37 -1.47 9.77 -8.49
C LEU A 37 -0.88 8.85 -7.42
N PHE A 38 -1.75 8.15 -6.69
CA PHE A 38 -1.37 7.00 -5.87
C PHE A 38 -1.74 5.73 -6.63
N ILE A 39 -0.74 4.91 -6.91
CA ILE A 39 -0.87 3.71 -7.73
C ILE A 39 -0.52 2.49 -6.89
N ASP A 40 -1.46 1.57 -6.74
CA ASP A 40 -1.19 0.31 -6.04
C ASP A 40 -0.18 -0.55 -6.83
N ILE A 41 0.54 -1.39 -6.11
CA ILE A 41 1.61 -2.22 -6.68
C ILE A 41 1.09 -3.62 -7.00
N TRP A 42 0.57 -4.35 -6.01
CA TRP A 42 0.12 -5.72 -6.19
C TRP A 42 -1.17 -5.81 -6.99
N GLY A 43 -1.18 -6.61 -8.05
CA GLY A 43 -2.35 -6.76 -8.92
C GLY A 43 -2.55 -5.61 -9.92
N VAL A 44 -1.84 -4.49 -9.74
CA VAL A 44 -1.88 -3.34 -10.64
C VAL A 44 -0.59 -3.22 -11.46
N LEU A 45 0.57 -3.24 -10.80
CA LEU A 45 1.86 -3.15 -11.47
C LEU A 45 2.44 -4.52 -11.83
N HIS A 46 2.18 -5.54 -11.02
CA HIS A 46 2.65 -6.90 -11.20
C HIS A 46 1.71 -7.94 -10.58
N ASN A 47 1.88 -9.21 -10.97
CA ASN A 47 1.14 -10.37 -10.44
C ASN A 47 1.96 -11.23 -9.47
N GLY A 48 3.09 -10.75 -8.99
CA GLY A 48 4.02 -11.50 -8.14
C GLY A 48 5.11 -12.26 -8.93
N ILE A 49 4.93 -12.42 -10.25
CA ILE A 49 5.86 -13.15 -11.13
C ILE A 49 6.48 -12.19 -12.15
N LYS A 50 5.68 -11.33 -12.74
CA LYS A 50 6.10 -10.39 -13.80
C LYS A 50 5.35 -9.07 -13.69
N LEU A 51 6.00 -8.02 -14.20
CA LEU A 51 5.39 -6.71 -14.41
C LEU A 51 4.38 -6.76 -15.57
N TYR A 52 3.31 -5.98 -15.47
CA TYR A 52 2.36 -5.79 -16.57
C TYR A 52 2.88 -4.70 -17.50
N LYS A 53 3.01 -5.04 -18.79
CA LYS A 53 3.50 -4.09 -19.83
C LYS A 53 2.59 -2.87 -19.94
N GLU A 54 1.30 -3.08 -19.84
CA GLU A 54 0.28 -2.03 -19.92
C GLU A 54 0.44 -1.02 -18.78
N SER A 55 0.69 -1.51 -17.57
CA SER A 55 0.94 -0.65 -16.41
C SER A 55 2.23 0.16 -16.55
N LEU A 56 3.29 -0.45 -17.09
CA LEU A 56 4.54 0.27 -17.38
C LEU A 56 4.31 1.39 -18.40
N ASN A 57 3.55 1.11 -19.48
CA ASN A 57 3.19 2.12 -20.46
C ASN A 57 2.38 3.27 -19.85
N VAL A 58 1.50 2.98 -18.89
CA VAL A 58 0.76 4.03 -18.16
C VAL A 58 1.70 4.89 -17.34
N LEU A 59 2.68 4.30 -16.61
CA LEU A 59 3.68 5.08 -15.86
C LEU A 59 4.47 6.00 -16.79
N ASP A 60 4.90 5.49 -17.97
CA ASP A 60 5.60 6.30 -18.98
C ASP A 60 4.75 7.48 -19.45
N GLN A 61 3.45 7.26 -19.70
CA GLN A 61 2.54 8.33 -20.13
C GLN A 61 2.29 9.37 -19.03
N ILE A 62 2.22 8.96 -17.77
CA ILE A 62 2.11 9.86 -16.62
C ILE A 62 3.36 10.76 -16.54
N GLU A 63 4.55 10.19 -16.68
CA GLU A 63 5.82 10.91 -16.67
C GLU A 63 5.92 11.89 -17.87
N GLN A 64 5.55 11.45 -19.06
CA GLN A 64 5.49 12.31 -20.27
C GLN A 64 4.50 13.47 -20.11
N SER A 65 3.42 13.25 -19.38
CA SER A 65 2.45 14.28 -19.02
C SER A 65 2.92 15.22 -17.91
N LYS A 66 4.16 15.04 -17.43
CA LYS A 66 4.77 15.81 -16.31
C LYS A 66 3.94 15.74 -15.01
N LYS A 67 3.26 14.62 -14.80
CA LYS A 67 2.48 14.37 -13.59
C LYS A 67 3.27 13.48 -12.62
N GLU A 68 2.97 13.67 -11.34
CA GLU A 68 3.62 12.94 -10.26
C GLU A 68 2.85 11.68 -9.91
N TYR A 69 3.56 10.62 -9.48
CA TYR A 69 2.93 9.45 -8.89
C TYR A 69 3.73 8.87 -7.73
N ILE A 70 3.05 8.16 -6.86
CA ILE A 70 3.63 7.36 -5.78
C ILE A 70 3.12 5.92 -5.94
N LEU A 71 4.04 4.96 -5.98
CA LEU A 71 3.74 3.55 -5.93
C LEU A 71 3.46 3.18 -4.47
N LEU A 72 2.21 2.91 -4.17
CA LEU A 72 1.71 2.66 -2.82
C LEU A 72 1.40 1.18 -2.63
N THR A 73 1.76 0.60 -1.49
CA THR A 73 1.41 -0.78 -1.17
C THR A 73 1.14 -0.96 0.32
N ASN A 74 0.23 -1.87 0.63
CA ASN A 74 -0.03 -2.34 1.99
C ASN A 74 0.97 -3.40 2.49
N ALA A 75 2.04 -3.69 1.74
CA ALA A 75 3.06 -4.63 2.16
C ALA A 75 3.69 -4.23 3.51
N PRO A 76 3.76 -5.13 4.49
CA PRO A 76 4.35 -4.87 5.81
C PRO A 76 5.89 -5.00 5.74
N ARG A 77 6.51 -4.31 4.79
CA ARG A 77 7.95 -4.40 4.49
C ARG A 77 8.56 -3.01 4.30
N PRO A 78 9.87 -2.83 4.59
CA PRO A 78 10.55 -1.58 4.29
C PRO A 78 10.49 -1.23 2.80
N ASN A 79 10.49 0.07 2.48
CA ASN A 79 10.48 0.55 1.09
C ASN A 79 11.57 -0.11 0.23
N ASN A 80 12.80 -0.21 0.77
CA ASN A 80 13.94 -0.79 0.04
C ASN A 80 13.72 -2.26 -0.35
N THR A 81 13.03 -3.04 0.48
CA THR A 81 12.71 -4.44 0.16
C THR A 81 11.78 -4.53 -1.04
N VAL A 82 10.74 -3.69 -1.07
CA VAL A 82 9.81 -3.64 -2.19
C VAL A 82 10.47 -3.08 -3.44
N ILE A 83 11.30 -2.05 -3.33
CA ILE A 83 12.08 -1.49 -4.43
C ILE A 83 12.99 -2.56 -5.07
N ASN A 84 13.73 -3.31 -4.25
CA ASN A 84 14.61 -4.37 -4.75
C ASN A 84 13.83 -5.49 -5.44
N PHE A 85 12.67 -5.84 -4.90
CA PHE A 85 11.79 -6.83 -5.52
C PHE A 85 11.30 -6.38 -6.91
N LEU A 86 10.86 -5.12 -7.04
CA LEU A 86 10.42 -4.55 -8.31
C LEU A 86 11.57 -4.44 -9.33
N LYS A 87 12.78 -4.06 -8.88
CA LYS A 87 13.98 -4.04 -9.73
C LYS A 87 14.33 -5.44 -10.25
N ASN A 88 14.27 -6.46 -9.41
CA ASN A 88 14.52 -7.84 -9.80
C ASN A 88 13.49 -8.35 -10.83
N MET A 89 12.27 -7.78 -10.84
CA MET A 89 11.28 -8.01 -11.90
C MET A 89 11.54 -7.21 -13.18
N GLY A 90 12.55 -6.32 -13.20
CA GLY A 90 12.90 -5.50 -14.36
C GLY A 90 12.27 -4.09 -14.36
N LEU A 91 11.73 -3.61 -13.22
CA LEU A 91 11.29 -2.21 -13.14
C LEU A 91 12.49 -1.27 -13.17
N ASP A 92 12.44 -0.26 -14.04
CA ASP A 92 13.48 0.76 -14.12
C ASP A 92 13.67 1.49 -12.78
N GLN A 93 14.94 1.77 -12.44
CA GLN A 93 15.29 2.42 -11.18
C GLN A 93 14.68 3.82 -11.05
N SER A 94 14.49 4.54 -12.15
CA SER A 94 13.86 5.87 -12.14
C SER A 94 12.43 5.81 -11.62
N LYS A 95 11.69 4.75 -11.95
CA LYS A 95 10.31 4.49 -11.53
C LYS A 95 10.18 4.04 -10.07
N CYS A 96 11.25 3.48 -9.50
CA CYS A 96 11.28 3.03 -8.11
C CYS A 96 11.47 4.16 -7.09
N LYS A 97 11.71 5.41 -7.52
CA LYS A 97 12.03 6.53 -6.61
C LYS A 97 10.91 6.90 -5.64
N LYS A 98 9.69 6.53 -5.93
CA LYS A 98 8.48 6.97 -5.22
C LYS A 98 7.66 5.80 -4.69
N VAL A 99 8.32 4.80 -4.10
CA VAL A 99 7.65 3.69 -3.42
C VAL A 99 7.36 4.08 -1.98
N SER A 100 6.12 3.86 -1.54
CA SER A 100 5.69 4.01 -0.15
C SER A 100 4.97 2.75 0.31
N THR A 101 5.43 2.17 1.42
CA THR A 101 4.87 0.94 1.98
C THR A 101 4.26 1.18 3.35
N SER A 102 3.24 0.42 3.71
CA SER A 102 2.68 0.46 5.07
C SER A 102 3.73 0.06 6.11
N GLY A 103 4.61 -0.88 5.77
CA GLY A 103 5.71 -1.31 6.65
C GLY A 103 6.68 -0.17 6.98
N GLU A 104 7.07 0.66 6.00
CA GLU A 104 7.95 1.81 6.25
C GLU A 104 7.30 2.84 7.17
N VAL A 105 6.01 3.10 6.99
CA VAL A 105 5.25 4.04 7.85
C VAL A 105 5.14 3.46 9.26
N ALA A 106 4.80 2.17 9.38
CA ALA A 106 4.72 1.48 10.68
C ALA A 106 6.09 1.49 11.39
N LEU A 107 7.18 1.21 10.66
CA LEU A 107 8.54 1.22 11.21
C LEU A 107 8.92 2.59 11.78
N LYS A 108 8.62 3.67 11.06
CA LYS A 108 8.84 5.05 11.54
C LYS A 108 8.04 5.33 12.81
N TYR A 109 6.79 4.93 12.84
CA TYR A 109 5.93 5.09 14.00
C TYR A 109 6.44 4.29 15.20
N LEU A 110 6.78 3.02 15.02
CA LEU A 110 7.32 2.16 16.06
C LEU A 110 8.60 2.74 16.66
N LYS A 111 9.54 3.16 15.81
CA LYS A 111 10.79 3.81 16.26
C LYS A 111 10.55 5.10 17.04
N SER A 112 9.51 5.84 16.71
CA SER A 112 9.21 7.12 17.39
C SER A 112 8.53 6.94 18.75
N LYS A 113 7.67 5.91 18.88
CA LYS A 113 6.79 5.73 20.05
C LYS A 113 7.19 4.58 20.97
N TYR A 114 7.80 3.52 20.41
CA TYR A 114 8.01 2.24 21.09
C TYR A 114 9.46 1.79 21.06
N LYS A 115 10.39 2.73 20.93
CA LYS A 115 11.83 2.50 20.68
C LYS A 115 12.52 1.54 21.68
N THR A 116 12.05 1.48 22.93
CA THR A 116 12.66 0.70 23.99
C THR A 116 11.73 -0.39 24.55
N LEU A 117 10.54 -0.53 23.99
CA LEU A 117 9.56 -1.50 24.46
C LEU A 117 9.74 -2.83 23.73
N LYS A 118 9.52 -3.92 24.45
CA LYS A 118 9.60 -5.29 23.94
C LYS A 118 8.35 -5.63 23.12
N PHE A 119 8.53 -6.32 22.01
CA PHE A 119 7.41 -6.72 21.16
C PHE A 119 7.43 -8.21 20.84
N PHE A 120 6.23 -8.78 20.74
CA PHE A 120 5.99 -10.11 20.20
C PHE A 120 5.50 -9.98 18.75
N HIS A 121 6.07 -10.75 17.82
CA HIS A 121 5.69 -10.70 16.41
C HIS A 121 4.76 -11.84 16.03
N VAL A 122 3.63 -11.49 15.43
CA VAL A 122 2.68 -12.42 14.79
C VAL A 122 2.71 -12.17 13.28
N GLY A 123 3.21 -13.15 12.54
CA GLY A 123 3.30 -13.04 11.09
C GLY A 123 4.33 -14.00 10.47
N PRO A 124 4.35 -14.09 9.13
CA PRO A 124 5.27 -15.00 8.44
C PRO A 124 6.73 -14.53 8.54
N PRO A 125 7.70 -15.47 8.52
CA PRO A 125 9.14 -15.15 8.62
C PRO A 125 9.63 -14.16 7.54
N ARG A 126 9.01 -14.13 6.38
CA ARG A 126 9.35 -13.22 5.29
C ARG A 126 9.21 -11.74 5.65
N ASP A 127 8.47 -11.41 6.71
CA ASP A 127 8.24 -10.04 7.15
C ASP A 127 9.24 -9.60 8.23
N PHE A 128 10.21 -10.45 8.61
CA PHE A 128 11.21 -10.12 9.63
C PHE A 128 12.16 -8.99 9.24
N ASP A 129 12.29 -8.70 7.95
CA ASP A 129 13.08 -7.56 7.48
C ASP A 129 12.56 -6.21 7.99
N LEU A 130 11.27 -6.13 8.35
CA LEU A 130 10.68 -4.96 8.98
C LEU A 130 11.34 -4.62 10.32
N PHE A 131 11.76 -5.63 11.08
CA PHE A 131 12.25 -5.47 12.46
C PHE A 131 13.75 -5.42 12.58
N LYS A 132 14.51 -5.64 11.52
CA LYS A 132 15.97 -5.76 11.54
C LYS A 132 16.66 -4.62 12.28
N SER A 133 16.09 -3.43 12.30
CA SER A 133 16.68 -2.25 12.94
C SER A 133 16.35 -2.09 14.42
N PHE A 134 15.51 -2.96 15.00
CA PHE A 134 15.16 -3.02 16.42
C PHE A 134 14.81 -4.45 16.88
N GLU A 135 15.45 -5.42 16.25
CA GLU A 135 15.27 -6.84 16.53
C GLU A 135 15.66 -7.20 17.98
N GLU A 136 16.54 -6.43 18.60
CA GLU A 136 16.95 -6.56 19.99
C GLU A 136 15.78 -6.47 20.99
N PHE A 137 14.69 -5.81 20.63
CA PHE A 137 13.49 -5.70 21.47
C PHE A 137 12.44 -6.79 21.18
N LYS A 138 12.71 -7.68 20.22
CA LYS A 138 11.82 -8.79 19.91
C LYS A 138 11.94 -9.87 20.96
N VAL A 139 10.80 -10.31 21.52
CA VAL A 139 10.70 -11.44 22.42
C VAL A 139 10.04 -12.65 21.75
N ASN A 140 10.34 -13.84 22.28
CA ASN A 140 9.80 -15.11 21.78
C ASN A 140 8.61 -15.60 22.59
N ASN A 141 8.36 -15.00 23.76
CA ASN A 141 7.22 -15.29 24.59
C ASN A 141 6.29 -14.08 24.66
N LEU A 142 5.01 -14.29 24.49
CA LEU A 142 4.00 -13.23 24.53
C LEU A 142 3.96 -12.54 25.89
N ASP A 143 4.12 -13.29 26.97
CA ASP A 143 4.04 -12.77 28.35
C ASP A 143 5.19 -11.80 28.70
N GLU A 144 6.26 -11.79 27.89
CA GLU A 144 7.41 -10.90 28.06
C GLU A 144 7.28 -9.61 27.23
N SER A 145 6.22 -9.47 26.45
CA SER A 145 6.04 -8.36 25.51
C SER A 145 5.22 -7.23 26.12
N ASP A 146 5.60 -6.00 25.77
CA ASP A 146 4.82 -4.80 26.07
C ASP A 146 3.72 -4.57 25.03
N PHE A 147 3.90 -5.10 23.81
CA PHE A 147 2.93 -4.99 22.72
C PHE A 147 3.13 -6.07 21.63
N ILE A 148 2.14 -6.23 20.77
CA ILE A 148 2.13 -7.19 19.66
C ILE A 148 2.22 -6.44 18.34
N ILE A 149 3.08 -6.91 17.43
CA ILE A 149 3.09 -6.47 16.03
C ILE A 149 2.57 -7.61 15.17
N CYS A 150 1.44 -7.37 14.51
CA CYS A 150 0.87 -8.32 13.54
C CYS A 150 1.13 -7.81 12.12
N THR A 151 1.93 -8.54 11.34
CA THR A 151 2.24 -8.22 9.94
C THR A 151 1.40 -9.01 8.94
N GLY A 152 0.80 -10.10 9.36
CA GLY A 152 -0.05 -10.93 8.55
C GLY A 152 -0.43 -12.22 9.25
N LEU A 153 -1.41 -12.90 8.72
CA LEU A 153 -1.82 -14.22 9.21
C LEU A 153 -1.00 -15.31 8.52
N TYR A 154 -0.72 -16.39 9.24
CA TYR A 154 -0.23 -17.62 8.62
C TYR A 154 -1.32 -18.19 7.71
N LEU A 155 -0.91 -18.83 6.60
CA LEU A 155 -1.86 -19.44 5.65
C LEU A 155 -2.88 -20.37 6.33
N SER A 156 -2.46 -21.10 7.37
CA SER A 156 -3.34 -21.95 8.17
C SER A 156 -4.41 -21.18 8.95
N LEU A 157 -4.18 -19.91 9.28
CA LEU A 157 -5.12 -19.05 10.01
C LEU A 157 -6.04 -18.26 9.09
N ILE A 158 -5.67 -18.06 7.82
CA ILE A 158 -6.52 -17.38 6.83
C ILE A 158 -7.83 -18.16 6.64
N HIS A 159 -7.78 -19.48 6.64
CA HIS A 159 -8.98 -20.34 6.53
C HIS A 159 -9.88 -20.30 7.77
N ILE A 160 -9.36 -19.90 8.91
CA ILE A 160 -10.12 -19.77 10.17
C ILE A 160 -10.76 -18.40 10.29
N SER A 161 -10.07 -17.35 9.87
CA SER A 161 -10.50 -15.96 10.04
C SER A 161 -11.39 -15.41 8.93
N GLU A 162 -11.45 -16.07 7.76
CA GLU A 162 -12.30 -15.68 6.62
C GLU A 162 -13.20 -16.84 6.13
N PRO A 163 -14.09 -17.41 6.95
CA PRO A 163 -14.96 -18.52 6.51
C PRO A 163 -16.02 -18.08 5.49
N THR A 164 -16.18 -16.80 5.21
CA THR A 164 -17.28 -16.24 4.40
C THR A 164 -16.87 -15.76 3.00
N ARG A 165 -15.60 -15.77 2.64
CA ARG A 165 -15.18 -15.54 1.25
C ARG A 165 -15.13 -16.83 0.43
N GLN A 166 -16.18 -17.66 0.53
CA GLN A 166 -16.46 -18.59 -0.53
C GLN A 166 -17.11 -17.84 -1.68
N PHE A 167 -16.43 -17.88 -2.80
CA PHE A 167 -16.86 -17.33 -4.07
C PHE A 167 -18.33 -17.68 -4.37
N ARG A 168 -19.15 -16.68 -4.57
CA ARG A 168 -20.37 -16.78 -5.36
C ARG A 168 -20.08 -16.33 -6.77
#